data_a23819526059ec3f4a3f34654f2307f3
#
_entry.id   a23819526059ec3f4a3f34654f2307f3
#
_cell.length_a   1.000
_cell.length_b   1.000
_cell.length_c   1.000
_cell.angle_alpha   90.00
_cell.angle_beta   90.00
_cell.angle_gamma   90.00
#
_symmetry.space_group_name_H-M   'P 1'
#
loop_
_entity.id
_entity.type
_entity.pdbx_description
1 polymer ?
#
loop_
_entity_poly.entity_id
_entity_poly.type
_entity_poly.pdbx_seq_one_letter_code
_entity_poly.pdbx_strand_id
1 'polypeptide(L)'
;ARFADEGQLPPDLSAFACVYLPLHTPAPKLKALVQTGAPIAVEIPRGLFGREGAVRASLKAAKQAGVTTALAHTLDAVRMAREAGFLIHGGFGLNLFNTQALEQAASIGLSQATLSFELTLAQASALGGEMPRGLIAYGSIPLMLTRNCPISNGKSCRSCRKDGVLIDRKGVRFPVSCMDGCSELFNSRPIYLADRLAEIQKIDFLLLYFTHETPEQCVGILTQYQNGTAPNGAYTRGLYFRGVE
;
A
#
# COMPACT_ATOMS: atom_id res chain seq x y z
N ALA A 1 -7.13 3.36 3.46
CA ALA A 1 -6.95 2.18 2.59
C ALA A 1 -6.08 2.50 1.38
N ARG A 2 -5.46 1.49 0.78
CA ARG A 2 -4.77 1.59 -0.50
C ARG A 2 -5.49 0.69 -1.52
N PHE A 3 -5.78 1.23 -2.71
CA PHE A 3 -6.42 0.52 -3.81
C PHE A 3 -5.45 0.41 -5.00
N ALA A 4 -5.47 -0.70 -5.72
CA ALA A 4 -4.60 -0.92 -6.88
C ALA A 4 -5.01 -0.08 -8.10
N ASP A 5 -6.28 0.26 -8.21
CA ASP A 5 -6.81 1.19 -9.20
C ASP A 5 -8.13 1.82 -8.72
N GLU A 6 -8.59 2.85 -9.44
CA GLU A 6 -9.82 3.57 -9.10
C GLU A 6 -11.11 2.76 -9.31
N GLY A 7 -11.04 1.66 -10.05
CA GLY A 7 -12.17 0.76 -10.27
C GLY A 7 -12.53 -0.07 -9.04
N GLN A 8 -11.60 -0.18 -8.07
CA GLN A 8 -11.83 -0.88 -6.81
C GLN A 8 -12.55 -0.02 -5.75
N LEU A 9 -12.67 1.29 -5.98
CA LEU A 9 -13.22 2.20 -4.97
C LEU A 9 -14.67 1.85 -4.63
N PRO A 10 -15.00 1.70 -3.35
CA PRO A 10 -16.38 1.62 -2.92
C PRO A 10 -17.12 2.95 -3.20
N PRO A 11 -18.45 2.90 -3.33
CA PRO A 11 -19.25 4.12 -3.56
C PRO A 11 -19.10 5.16 -2.45
N ASP A 12 -18.93 4.72 -1.22
CA ASP A 12 -18.75 5.59 -0.05
C ASP A 12 -17.30 5.46 0.49
N LEU A 13 -16.60 6.58 0.55
CA LEU A 13 -15.24 6.69 1.04
C LEU A 13 -15.15 7.31 2.44
N SER A 14 -16.26 7.67 3.06
CA SER A 14 -16.31 8.38 4.35
C SER A 14 -15.73 7.58 5.53
N ALA A 15 -15.70 6.26 5.41
CA ALA A 15 -15.12 5.38 6.42
C ALA A 15 -13.58 5.36 6.44
N PHE A 16 -12.93 5.95 5.42
CA PHE A 16 -11.47 5.95 5.32
C PHE A 16 -10.87 7.30 5.75
N ALA A 17 -9.93 7.28 6.66
CA ALA A 17 -9.14 8.46 7.02
C ALA A 17 -8.20 8.91 5.88
N CYS A 18 -7.80 7.99 5.00
CA CYS A 18 -7.01 8.28 3.80
C CYS A 18 -7.20 7.18 2.75
N VAL A 19 -7.33 7.59 1.49
CA VAL A 19 -7.49 6.70 0.32
C VAL A 19 -6.29 6.91 -0.61
N TYR A 20 -5.41 5.90 -0.66
CA TYR A 20 -4.25 5.92 -1.56
C TYR A 20 -4.63 5.29 -2.90
N LEU A 21 -4.39 6.04 -3.98
CA LEU A 21 -4.52 5.61 -5.37
C LEU A 21 -3.17 5.68 -6.06
N PRO A 22 -2.89 4.83 -7.06
CA PRO A 22 -1.66 4.91 -7.83
C PRO A 22 -1.47 6.31 -8.46
N LEU A 23 -0.25 6.80 -8.49
CA LEU A 23 0.08 8.11 -9.07
C LEU A 23 -0.29 8.24 -10.56
N HIS A 24 -0.41 7.11 -11.28
CA HIS A 24 -0.87 7.10 -12.68
C HIS A 24 -2.38 7.23 -12.85
N THR A 25 -3.16 7.29 -11.76
CA THR A 25 -4.61 7.59 -11.83
C THR A 25 -4.83 8.89 -12.58
N PRO A 26 -5.73 8.95 -13.59
CA PRO A 26 -5.93 10.14 -14.41
C PRO A 26 -6.28 11.38 -13.59
N ALA A 27 -5.62 12.51 -13.86
CA ALA A 27 -5.82 13.75 -13.11
C ALA A 27 -7.30 14.24 -13.07
N PRO A 28 -8.11 14.09 -14.15
CA PRO A 28 -9.54 14.42 -14.08
C PRO A 28 -10.29 13.55 -13.06
N LYS A 29 -9.93 12.27 -12.92
CA LYS A 29 -10.53 11.36 -11.93
C LYS A 29 -10.12 11.75 -10.51
N LEU A 30 -8.82 12.02 -10.29
CA LEU A 30 -8.34 12.53 -8.99
C LEU A 30 -9.08 13.81 -8.60
N LYS A 31 -9.22 14.76 -9.54
CA LYS A 31 -9.95 16.02 -9.30
C LYS A 31 -11.41 15.76 -8.90
N ALA A 32 -12.11 14.89 -9.62
CA ALA A 32 -13.48 14.54 -9.30
C ALA A 32 -13.63 13.95 -7.90
N LEU A 33 -12.73 13.01 -7.53
CA LEU A 33 -12.71 12.40 -6.19
C LEU A 33 -12.40 13.42 -5.08
N VAL A 34 -11.42 14.30 -5.28
CA VAL A 34 -11.10 15.37 -4.31
C VAL A 34 -12.30 16.31 -4.12
N GLN A 35 -13.04 16.61 -5.19
CA GLN A 35 -14.23 17.48 -5.11
C GLN A 35 -15.38 16.86 -4.30
N THR A 36 -15.43 15.55 -4.13
CA THR A 36 -16.41 14.90 -3.22
C THR A 36 -16.06 15.09 -1.73
N GLY A 37 -14.90 15.67 -1.42
CA GLY A 37 -14.39 15.76 -0.04
C GLY A 37 -13.68 14.49 0.44
N ALA A 38 -13.52 13.47 -0.41
CA ALA A 38 -12.80 12.26 -0.04
C ALA A 38 -11.31 12.53 0.25
N PRO A 39 -10.71 11.88 1.26
CA PRO A 39 -9.33 12.11 1.68
C PRO A 39 -8.34 11.39 0.74
N ILE A 40 -8.22 11.88 -0.50
CA ILE A 40 -7.43 11.26 -1.56
C ILE A 40 -5.95 11.58 -1.43
N ALA A 41 -5.12 10.55 -1.52
CA ALA A 41 -3.67 10.61 -1.61
C ALA A 41 -3.18 9.78 -2.81
N VAL A 42 -2.01 10.09 -3.34
CA VAL A 42 -1.40 9.33 -4.44
C VAL A 42 -0.23 8.48 -3.95
N GLU A 43 -0.15 7.25 -4.41
CA GLU A 43 0.97 6.34 -4.16
C GLU A 43 2.02 6.49 -5.28
N ILE A 44 3.25 6.86 -4.89
CA ILE A 44 4.38 6.95 -5.82
C ILE A 44 4.89 5.52 -6.11
N PRO A 45 5.17 5.18 -7.39
CA PRO A 45 5.67 3.86 -7.74
C PRO A 45 6.92 3.47 -6.94
N ARG A 46 7.01 2.22 -6.50
CA ARG A 46 8.16 1.68 -5.75
C ARG A 46 9.41 1.56 -6.61
N GLY A 47 9.26 1.33 -7.92
CA GLY A 47 10.37 1.22 -8.87
C GLY A 47 10.34 2.35 -9.87
N LEU A 48 11.31 3.26 -9.83
CA LEU A 48 11.38 4.39 -10.77
C LEU A 48 12.12 4.05 -12.06
N PHE A 49 13.29 3.44 -11.97
CA PHE A 49 14.10 2.89 -13.06
C PHE A 49 14.18 3.78 -14.33
N GLY A 50 14.57 5.05 -14.16
CA GLY A 50 14.71 6.01 -15.24
C GLY A 50 13.39 6.71 -15.64
N ARG A 51 12.33 6.56 -14.83
CA ARG A 51 11.01 7.20 -15.05
C ARG A 51 10.80 8.44 -14.17
N GLU A 52 11.83 8.94 -13.53
CA GLU A 52 11.77 10.05 -12.57
C GLU A 52 11.12 11.30 -13.16
N GLY A 53 11.40 11.62 -14.43
CA GLY A 53 10.77 12.74 -15.14
C GLY A 53 9.26 12.55 -15.29
N ALA A 54 8.79 11.35 -15.65
CA ALA A 54 7.38 11.05 -15.77
C ALA A 54 6.67 11.09 -14.39
N VAL A 55 7.32 10.58 -13.34
CA VAL A 55 6.80 10.62 -11.98
C VAL A 55 6.65 12.06 -11.49
N ARG A 56 7.65 12.93 -11.75
CA ARG A 56 7.56 14.38 -11.43
C ARG A 56 6.42 15.07 -12.16
N ALA A 57 6.21 14.76 -13.44
CA ALA A 57 5.09 15.29 -14.21
C ALA A 57 3.73 14.82 -13.63
N SER A 58 3.61 13.56 -13.27
CA SER A 58 2.40 13.01 -12.64
C SER A 58 2.15 13.61 -11.25
N LEU A 59 3.17 13.82 -10.43
CA LEU A 59 3.05 14.53 -9.14
C LEU A 59 2.52 15.95 -9.33
N LYS A 60 3.07 16.68 -10.32
CA LYS A 60 2.58 18.03 -10.66
C LYS A 60 1.10 17.99 -11.06
N ALA A 61 0.70 17.05 -11.90
CA ALA A 61 -0.69 16.89 -12.33
C ALA A 61 -1.62 16.54 -11.16
N ALA A 62 -1.21 15.63 -10.27
CA ALA A 62 -1.97 15.27 -9.07
C ALA A 62 -2.14 16.48 -8.12
N LYS A 63 -1.08 17.29 -7.95
CA LYS A 63 -1.14 18.52 -7.16
C LYS A 63 -2.13 19.52 -7.74
N GLN A 64 -2.13 19.69 -9.08
CA GLN A 64 -3.09 20.56 -9.79
C GLN A 64 -4.54 20.04 -9.71
N ALA A 65 -4.72 18.72 -9.57
CA ALA A 65 -6.01 18.09 -9.30
C ALA A 65 -6.52 18.30 -7.86
N GLY A 66 -5.71 18.91 -6.98
CA GLY A 66 -6.06 19.19 -5.59
C GLY A 66 -5.59 18.13 -4.58
N VAL A 67 -4.82 17.13 -5.02
CA VAL A 67 -4.26 16.13 -4.08
C VAL A 67 -3.13 16.80 -3.28
N THR A 68 -3.17 16.63 -1.97
CA THR A 68 -2.20 17.25 -1.05
C THR A 68 -1.23 16.26 -0.41
N THR A 69 -1.52 14.96 -0.48
CA THR A 69 -0.80 13.90 0.24
C THR A 69 -0.25 12.86 -0.73
N ALA A 70 0.98 12.40 -0.48
CA ALA A 70 1.61 11.32 -1.24
C ALA A 70 2.14 10.21 -0.33
N LEU A 71 1.93 8.96 -0.73
CA LEU A 71 2.51 7.77 -0.11
C LEU A 71 3.83 7.44 -0.82
N ALA A 72 4.92 7.38 -0.07
CA ALA A 72 6.26 7.12 -0.56
C ALA A 72 6.86 5.86 0.10
N HIS A 73 7.36 4.94 -0.74
CA HIS A 73 7.94 3.68 -0.30
C HIS A 73 9.47 3.64 -0.37
N THR A 74 10.09 4.70 -0.89
CA THR A 74 11.55 4.78 -1.08
C THR A 74 12.03 6.20 -0.79
N LEU A 75 13.31 6.40 -0.45
CA LEU A 75 13.85 7.71 -0.11
C LEU A 75 13.87 8.70 -1.28
N ASP A 76 14.02 8.21 -2.50
CA ASP A 76 13.89 9.04 -3.72
C ASP A 76 12.44 9.48 -3.94
N ALA A 77 11.45 8.62 -3.67
CA ALA A 77 10.03 9.01 -3.70
C ALA A 77 9.71 10.05 -2.61
N VAL A 78 10.25 9.91 -1.40
CA VAL A 78 10.15 10.91 -0.31
C VAL A 78 10.69 12.27 -0.79
N ARG A 79 11.89 12.28 -1.39
CA ARG A 79 12.50 13.49 -1.92
C ARG A 79 11.62 14.15 -2.99
N MET A 80 11.12 13.36 -3.96
CA MET A 80 10.28 13.90 -5.05
C MET A 80 8.94 14.43 -4.54
N ALA A 81 8.29 13.76 -3.60
CA ALA A 81 7.06 14.23 -2.96
C ALA A 81 7.28 15.56 -2.23
N ARG A 82 8.39 15.67 -1.48
CA ARG A 82 8.77 16.91 -0.76
C ARG A 82 9.02 18.05 -1.71
N GLU A 83 9.81 17.83 -2.79
CA GLU A 83 10.09 18.84 -3.82
C GLU A 83 8.81 19.30 -4.51
N ALA A 84 7.80 18.44 -4.65
CA ALA A 84 6.49 18.77 -5.21
C ALA A 84 5.51 19.35 -4.18
N GLY A 85 5.91 19.53 -2.93
CA GLY A 85 5.12 20.17 -1.86
C GLY A 85 3.97 19.32 -1.34
N PHE A 86 4.11 17.99 -1.32
CA PHE A 86 3.14 17.07 -0.71
C PHE A 86 3.40 16.88 0.78
N LEU A 87 2.31 16.66 1.54
CA LEU A 87 2.38 15.97 2.82
C LEU A 87 2.79 14.51 2.54
N ILE A 88 3.76 13.98 3.28
CA ILE A 88 4.37 12.70 2.95
C ILE A 88 3.99 11.65 3.98
N HIS A 89 3.32 10.61 3.52
CA HIS A 89 3.11 9.38 4.27
C HIS A 89 4.16 8.35 3.85
N GLY A 90 4.84 7.74 4.84
CA GLY A 90 5.78 6.65 4.61
C GLY A 90 5.05 5.33 4.41
N GLY A 91 5.38 4.62 3.34
CA GLY A 91 4.87 3.27 3.10
C GLY A 91 5.80 2.19 3.67
N PHE A 92 5.30 0.95 3.75
CA PHE A 92 6.04 -0.21 4.27
C PHE A 92 7.40 -0.46 3.60
N GLY A 93 7.57 0.02 2.35
CA GLY A 93 8.82 -0.13 1.60
C GLY A 93 10.01 0.64 2.17
N LEU A 94 9.78 1.60 3.07
CA LEU A 94 10.84 2.27 3.85
C LEU A 94 11.41 1.35 4.93
N ASN A 95 10.77 0.22 5.19
CA ASN A 95 11.18 -0.81 6.14
C ASN A 95 11.52 -0.27 7.53
N LEU A 96 10.64 0.56 8.09
CA LEU A 96 10.82 1.16 9.42
C LEU A 96 10.63 0.09 10.49
N PHE A 97 11.74 -0.27 11.15
CA PHE A 97 11.84 -1.44 12.00
C PHE A 97 12.25 -1.11 13.45
N ASN A 98 12.70 0.09 13.73
CA ASN A 98 13.13 0.52 15.06
C ASN A 98 12.84 2.01 15.30
N THR A 99 12.97 2.43 16.55
CA THR A 99 12.70 3.80 16.98
C THR A 99 13.56 4.83 16.24
N GLN A 100 14.86 4.57 16.05
CA GLN A 100 15.78 5.48 15.40
C GLN A 100 15.39 5.70 13.92
N ALA A 101 14.95 4.64 13.23
CA ALA A 101 14.45 4.76 11.86
C ALA A 101 13.17 5.60 11.79
N LEU A 102 12.26 5.47 12.77
CA LEU A 102 11.05 6.31 12.88
C LEU A 102 11.39 7.79 13.12
N GLU A 103 12.30 8.08 14.03
CA GLU A 103 12.77 9.43 14.32
C GLU A 103 13.45 10.05 13.11
N GLN A 104 14.29 9.28 12.42
CA GLN A 104 14.92 9.73 11.18
C GLN A 104 13.88 9.96 10.08
N ALA A 105 12.87 9.10 9.94
CA ALA A 105 11.78 9.30 8.99
C ALA A 105 11.00 10.59 9.27
N ALA A 106 10.70 10.89 10.52
CA ALA A 106 10.09 12.16 10.94
C ALA A 106 11.00 13.36 10.58
N SER A 107 12.31 13.26 10.86
CA SER A 107 13.27 14.34 10.58
C SER A 107 13.40 14.70 9.10
N ILE A 108 13.20 13.74 8.21
CA ILE A 108 13.19 13.97 6.75
C ILE A 108 11.82 14.39 6.21
N GLY A 109 10.83 14.62 7.08
CA GLY A 109 9.56 15.24 6.75
C GLY A 109 8.40 14.30 6.51
N LEU A 110 8.45 13.05 6.97
CA LEU A 110 7.28 12.18 6.99
C LEU A 110 6.33 12.61 8.12
N SER A 111 5.03 12.66 7.82
CA SER A 111 3.99 12.99 8.79
C SER A 111 3.40 11.77 9.50
N GLN A 112 3.49 10.61 8.87
CA GLN A 112 3.15 9.29 9.42
C GLN A 112 3.80 8.20 8.60
N ALA A 113 3.86 6.96 9.11
CA ALA A 113 4.39 5.85 8.33
C ALA A 113 3.76 4.50 8.67
N THR A 114 3.66 3.63 7.66
CA THR A 114 3.37 2.22 7.83
C THR A 114 4.66 1.49 8.20
N LEU A 115 4.67 0.80 9.34
CA LEU A 115 5.79 0.01 9.82
C LEU A 115 6.10 -1.19 8.92
N SER A 116 7.29 -1.75 9.07
CA SER A 116 7.64 -3.02 8.45
C SER A 116 6.69 -4.12 8.90
N PHE A 117 6.18 -4.90 7.96
CA PHE A 117 5.36 -6.08 8.23
C PHE A 117 6.17 -7.29 8.76
N GLU A 118 7.48 -7.12 8.94
CA GLU A 118 8.36 -8.11 9.58
C GLU A 118 8.41 -7.96 11.11
N LEU A 119 7.87 -6.87 11.67
CA LEU A 119 7.73 -6.70 13.11
C LEU A 119 6.59 -7.56 13.67
N THR A 120 6.80 -8.08 14.88
CA THR A 120 5.68 -8.58 15.67
C THR A 120 4.85 -7.43 16.24
N LEU A 121 3.59 -7.69 16.64
CA LEU A 121 2.76 -6.68 17.32
C LEU A 121 3.44 -6.16 18.60
N ALA A 122 4.09 -7.03 19.35
CA ALA A 122 4.82 -6.66 20.55
C ALA A 122 5.98 -5.71 20.25
N GLN A 123 6.79 -6.00 19.22
CA GLN A 123 7.87 -5.13 18.76
C GLN A 123 7.33 -3.78 18.26
N ALA A 124 6.29 -3.80 17.42
CA ALA A 124 5.65 -2.58 16.90
C ALA A 124 5.13 -1.68 18.03
N SER A 125 4.50 -2.27 19.05
CA SER A 125 3.98 -1.56 20.23
C SER A 125 5.09 -1.00 21.13
N ALA A 126 6.28 -1.61 21.10
CA ALA A 126 7.42 -1.18 21.91
C ALA A 126 8.23 -0.03 21.27
N LEU A 127 7.99 0.30 19.99
CA LEU A 127 8.70 1.39 19.34
C LEU A 127 8.36 2.73 19.99
N GLY A 128 9.39 3.55 20.22
CA GLY A 128 9.26 4.93 20.68
C GLY A 128 8.98 5.92 19.55
N GLY A 129 9.11 7.22 19.85
CA GLY A 129 8.91 8.33 18.91
C GLY A 129 7.46 8.79 18.83
N GLU A 130 7.31 10.05 18.36
CA GLU A 130 6.00 10.77 18.33
C GLU A 130 5.28 10.61 16.98
N MET A 131 5.96 10.17 15.91
CA MET A 131 5.37 10.08 14.58
C MET A 131 4.28 9.01 14.54
N PRO A 132 3.06 9.35 14.07
CA PRO A 132 1.98 8.39 13.88
C PRO A 132 2.40 7.21 13.02
N ARG A 133 2.05 6.00 13.47
CA ARG A 133 2.48 4.76 12.85
C ARG A 133 1.34 3.78 12.64
N GLY A 134 1.41 3.03 11.56
CA GLY A 134 0.40 2.05 11.22
C GLY A 134 0.96 0.69 10.83
N LEU A 135 0.06 -0.28 10.71
CA LEU A 135 0.34 -1.63 10.25
C LEU A 135 -0.48 -1.98 9.01
N ILE A 136 0.05 -2.84 8.13
CA ILE A 136 -0.79 -3.51 7.12
C ILE A 136 -1.65 -4.53 7.86
N ALA A 137 -2.93 -4.22 8.01
CA ALA A 137 -3.88 -5.09 8.70
C ALA A 137 -4.57 -6.07 7.75
N TYR A 138 -4.75 -5.68 6.49
CA TYR A 138 -5.32 -6.52 5.42
C TYR A 138 -4.51 -6.41 4.14
N GLY A 139 -4.44 -7.53 3.41
CA GLY A 139 -4.00 -7.60 2.02
C GLY A 139 -2.85 -8.56 1.76
N SER A 140 -2.64 -8.86 0.49
CA SER A 140 -1.52 -9.69 0.05
C SER A 140 -0.23 -8.88 0.06
N ILE A 141 0.74 -9.31 0.89
CA ILE A 141 2.02 -8.60 1.03
C ILE A 141 2.83 -8.78 -0.25
N PRO A 142 3.46 -7.70 -0.78
CA PRO A 142 4.43 -7.81 -1.85
C PRO A 142 5.68 -8.57 -1.37
N LEU A 143 5.99 -9.68 -2.04
CA LEU A 143 7.16 -10.52 -1.75
C LEU A 143 8.37 -10.13 -2.59
N MET A 144 8.14 -9.65 -3.81
CA MET A 144 9.23 -9.32 -4.74
C MET A 144 8.78 -8.22 -5.70
N LEU A 145 9.67 -7.27 -5.95
CA LEU A 145 9.58 -6.29 -7.03
C LEU A 145 10.64 -6.61 -8.09
N THR A 146 10.25 -6.72 -9.35
CA THR A 146 11.16 -7.02 -10.45
C THR A 146 10.85 -6.19 -11.70
N ARG A 147 11.89 -5.86 -12.48
CA ARG A 147 11.71 -5.22 -13.78
C ARG A 147 11.23 -6.20 -14.87
N ASN A 148 11.64 -7.45 -14.75
CA ASN A 148 11.25 -8.49 -15.68
C ASN A 148 9.93 -9.11 -15.22
N CYS A 149 9.00 -9.30 -16.16
CA CYS A 149 7.76 -10.00 -15.85
C CYS A 149 8.02 -11.50 -15.65
N PRO A 150 7.81 -12.07 -14.46
CA PRO A 150 8.12 -13.47 -14.18
C PRO A 150 7.19 -14.46 -14.89
N ILE A 151 6.09 -13.97 -15.46
CA ILE A 151 5.07 -14.78 -16.14
C ILE A 151 5.03 -14.54 -17.65
N SER A 152 5.91 -13.71 -18.21
CA SER A 152 5.87 -13.36 -19.64
C SER A 152 6.16 -14.56 -20.55
N ASN A 153 7.03 -15.48 -20.11
CA ASN A 153 7.45 -16.66 -20.90
C ASN A 153 7.76 -16.30 -22.37
N GLY A 154 8.40 -15.16 -22.60
CA GLY A 154 8.70 -14.65 -23.95
C GLY A 154 7.52 -14.06 -24.73
N LYS A 155 6.32 -14.00 -24.13
CA LYS A 155 5.15 -13.38 -24.76
C LYS A 155 5.16 -11.87 -24.62
N SER A 156 4.59 -11.18 -25.61
CA SER A 156 4.42 -9.74 -25.59
C SER A 156 3.42 -9.29 -24.51
N CYS A 157 3.73 -8.19 -23.81
CA CYS A 157 2.79 -7.56 -22.88
C CYS A 157 1.53 -7.00 -23.55
N ARG A 158 1.48 -6.88 -24.89
CA ARG A 158 0.31 -6.35 -25.61
C ARG A 158 -0.95 -7.21 -25.46
N SER A 159 -0.78 -8.52 -25.25
CA SER A 159 -1.88 -9.48 -25.06
C SER A 159 -2.06 -9.91 -23.59
N CYS A 160 -1.31 -9.32 -22.68
CA CYS A 160 -1.37 -9.66 -21.26
C CYS A 160 -2.59 -9.00 -20.59
N ARG A 161 -3.37 -9.78 -19.84
CA ARG A 161 -4.50 -9.29 -19.05
C ARG A 161 -4.07 -8.66 -17.72
N LYS A 162 -2.77 -8.68 -17.37
CA LYS A 162 -2.20 -8.22 -16.09
C LYS A 162 -2.72 -8.97 -14.85
N ASP A 163 -3.37 -10.09 -15.03
CA ASP A 163 -3.96 -10.98 -14.02
C ASP A 163 -3.17 -12.28 -13.82
N GLY A 164 -1.87 -12.20 -14.05
CA GLY A 164 -1.01 -13.37 -14.06
C GLY A 164 -0.78 -13.96 -12.66
N VAL A 165 -0.42 -15.23 -12.67
CA VAL A 165 -0.13 -16.00 -11.45
C VAL A 165 1.14 -16.81 -11.67
N LEU A 166 2.07 -16.72 -10.71
CA LEU A 166 3.19 -17.64 -10.59
C LEU A 166 2.76 -18.83 -9.74
N ILE A 167 3.06 -20.05 -10.20
CA ILE A 167 2.73 -21.28 -9.45
C ILE A 167 4.03 -21.93 -9.02
N ASP A 168 4.18 -22.21 -7.72
CA ASP A 168 5.36 -22.88 -7.18
C ASP A 168 5.29 -24.42 -7.39
N ARG A 169 6.36 -25.11 -6.96
CA ARG A 169 6.46 -26.58 -7.07
C ARG A 169 5.40 -27.36 -6.27
N LYS A 170 4.74 -26.70 -5.31
CA LYS A 170 3.67 -27.26 -4.47
C LYS A 170 2.28 -26.91 -4.99
N GLY A 171 2.18 -26.24 -6.15
CA GLY A 171 0.91 -25.78 -6.72
C GLY A 171 0.35 -24.52 -6.06
N VAL A 172 1.10 -23.84 -5.19
CA VAL A 172 0.65 -22.61 -4.55
C VAL A 172 0.68 -21.48 -5.57
N ARG A 173 -0.40 -20.72 -5.62
CA ARG A 173 -0.61 -19.62 -6.60
C ARG A 173 -0.26 -18.27 -5.98
N PHE A 174 0.70 -17.58 -6.59
CA PHE A 174 1.15 -16.25 -6.17
C PHE A 174 0.72 -15.22 -7.23
N PRO A 175 -0.17 -14.29 -6.90
CA PRO A 175 -0.59 -13.26 -7.85
C PRO A 175 0.58 -12.37 -8.28
N VAL A 176 0.57 -11.96 -9.54
CA VAL A 176 1.56 -11.03 -10.12
C VAL A 176 0.82 -9.84 -10.70
N SER A 177 1.13 -8.65 -10.23
CA SER A 177 0.64 -7.40 -10.80
C SER A 177 1.76 -6.68 -11.55
N CYS A 178 1.41 -6.08 -12.69
CA CYS A 178 2.33 -5.25 -13.47
C CYS A 178 1.90 -3.79 -13.36
N MET A 179 2.77 -2.96 -12.82
CA MET A 179 2.53 -1.55 -12.61
C MET A 179 3.81 -0.75 -12.87
N ASP A 180 3.68 0.34 -13.62
CA ASP A 180 4.75 1.33 -13.82
C ASP A 180 6.08 0.75 -14.34
N GLY A 181 6.01 -0.29 -15.20
CA GLY A 181 7.19 -0.93 -15.79
C GLY A 181 7.92 -1.92 -14.88
N CYS A 182 7.29 -2.27 -13.76
CA CYS A 182 7.71 -3.31 -12.84
C CYS A 182 6.63 -4.36 -12.68
N SER A 183 7.00 -5.52 -12.18
CA SER A 183 6.08 -6.56 -11.72
C SER A 183 6.25 -6.78 -10.23
N GLU A 184 5.15 -6.87 -9.50
CA GLU A 184 5.13 -7.25 -8.10
C GLU A 184 4.52 -8.64 -7.95
N LEU A 185 5.23 -9.49 -7.21
CA LEU A 185 4.76 -10.80 -6.81
C LEU A 185 4.18 -10.68 -5.40
N PHE A 186 2.94 -11.11 -5.22
CA PHE A 186 2.25 -11.03 -3.94
C PHE A 186 2.14 -12.39 -3.25
N ASN A 187 2.04 -12.35 -1.92
CA ASN A 187 1.75 -13.55 -1.15
C ASN A 187 0.44 -14.19 -1.60
N SER A 188 0.39 -15.52 -1.58
CA SER A 188 -0.76 -16.32 -1.96
C SER A 188 -1.98 -16.17 -1.03
N ARG A 189 -1.76 -15.66 0.17
CA ARG A 189 -2.81 -15.44 1.18
C ARG A 189 -2.69 -14.02 1.74
N PRO A 190 -3.81 -13.28 1.86
CA PRO A 190 -3.79 -11.96 2.46
C PRO A 190 -3.52 -12.04 3.97
N ILE A 191 -2.85 -11.01 4.52
CA ILE A 191 -2.90 -10.74 5.95
C ILE A 191 -4.35 -10.44 6.32
N TYR A 192 -4.74 -10.85 7.52
CA TYR A 192 -6.04 -10.54 8.09
C TYR A 192 -5.93 -10.40 9.60
N LEU A 193 -6.40 -9.28 10.16
CA LEU A 193 -6.32 -8.96 11.58
C LEU A 193 -7.63 -8.46 12.20
N ALA A 194 -8.76 -8.44 11.47
CA ALA A 194 -10.00 -7.85 11.98
C ALA A 194 -10.51 -8.47 13.29
N ASP A 195 -10.34 -9.78 13.46
CA ASP A 195 -10.71 -10.51 14.68
C ASP A 195 -9.68 -10.39 15.82
N ARG A 196 -8.59 -9.64 15.60
CA ARG A 196 -7.48 -9.45 16.54
C ARG A 196 -7.21 -7.99 16.87
N LEU A 197 -8.15 -7.09 16.58
CA LEU A 197 -7.96 -5.65 16.78
C LEU A 197 -7.67 -5.29 18.24
N ALA A 198 -8.23 -6.02 19.19
CA ALA A 198 -7.98 -5.82 20.62
C ALA A 198 -6.51 -6.09 21.03
N GLU A 199 -5.76 -6.86 20.23
CA GLU A 199 -4.34 -7.15 20.48
C GLU A 199 -3.40 -6.09 19.89
N ILE A 200 -3.92 -5.19 19.05
CA ILE A 200 -3.16 -4.13 18.40
C ILE A 200 -3.13 -2.91 19.33
N GLN A 201 -1.97 -2.62 19.91
CA GLN A 201 -1.79 -1.54 20.87
C GLN A 201 -0.76 -0.54 20.38
N LYS A 202 -0.91 0.75 20.73
CA LYS A 202 0.00 1.85 20.36
C LYS A 202 0.26 1.96 18.86
N ILE A 203 -0.75 1.68 18.07
CA ILE A 203 -0.79 1.82 16.61
C ILE A 203 -1.88 2.82 16.28
N ASP A 204 -1.54 3.86 15.52
CA ASP A 204 -2.42 5.00 15.27
C ASP A 204 -3.39 4.73 14.11
N PHE A 205 -3.00 3.89 13.14
CA PHE A 205 -3.87 3.55 12.01
C PHE A 205 -3.61 2.15 11.47
N LEU A 206 -4.60 1.59 10.79
CA LEU A 206 -4.53 0.32 10.08
C LEU A 206 -4.64 0.57 8.58
N LEU A 207 -3.75 -0.06 7.80
CA LEU A 207 -3.77 -0.01 6.36
C LEU A 207 -4.45 -1.26 5.80
N LEU A 208 -5.57 -1.09 5.11
CA LEU A 208 -6.17 -2.10 4.24
C LEU A 208 -5.53 -1.96 2.86
N TYR A 209 -4.74 -2.96 2.45
CA TYR A 209 -3.93 -2.94 1.23
C TYR A 209 -4.60 -3.81 0.16
N PHE A 210 -5.52 -3.22 -0.61
CA PHE A 210 -6.24 -3.91 -1.68
C PHE A 210 -5.39 -4.03 -2.93
N THR A 211 -5.42 -5.22 -3.56
CA THR A 211 -4.59 -5.57 -4.73
C THR A 211 -5.40 -6.09 -5.90
N HIS A 212 -6.23 -7.11 -5.67
CA HIS A 212 -6.99 -7.81 -6.71
C HIS A 212 -8.48 -7.94 -6.37
N GLU A 213 -8.89 -7.36 -5.25
CA GLU A 213 -10.26 -7.40 -4.76
C GLU A 213 -11.19 -6.60 -5.67
N THR A 214 -12.45 -7.07 -5.84
CA THR A 214 -13.49 -6.27 -6.47
C THR A 214 -14.00 -5.18 -5.51
N PRO A 215 -14.71 -4.15 -6.00
CA PRO A 215 -15.32 -3.14 -5.14
C PRO A 215 -16.20 -3.74 -4.03
N GLU A 216 -16.99 -4.78 -4.36
CA GLU A 216 -17.84 -5.48 -3.39
C GLU A 216 -17.04 -6.22 -2.33
N GLN A 217 -15.92 -6.83 -2.73
CA GLN A 217 -15.00 -7.45 -1.78
C GLN A 217 -14.35 -6.41 -0.86
N CYS A 218 -13.95 -5.25 -1.41
CA CYS A 218 -13.41 -4.15 -0.60
C CYS A 218 -14.40 -3.67 0.46
N VAL A 219 -15.69 -3.50 0.09
CA VAL A 219 -16.78 -3.16 1.03
C VAL A 219 -16.95 -4.26 2.08
N GLY A 220 -16.97 -5.53 1.66
CA GLY A 220 -17.10 -6.67 2.57
C GLY A 220 -15.97 -6.72 3.59
N ILE A 221 -14.72 -6.52 3.17
CA ILE A 221 -13.56 -6.47 4.07
C ILE A 221 -13.67 -5.28 5.02
N LEU A 222 -14.01 -4.08 4.52
CA LEU A 222 -14.21 -2.91 5.39
C LEU A 222 -15.23 -3.21 6.50
N THR A 223 -16.38 -3.79 6.13
CA THR A 223 -17.43 -4.18 7.08
C THR A 223 -16.92 -5.19 8.12
N GLN A 224 -16.09 -6.16 7.70
CA GLN A 224 -15.47 -7.12 8.62
C GLN A 224 -14.54 -6.42 9.63
N TYR A 225 -13.77 -5.42 9.19
CA TYR A 225 -12.89 -4.63 10.08
C TYR A 225 -13.68 -3.76 11.05
N GLN A 226 -14.78 -3.16 10.61
CA GLN A 226 -15.67 -2.39 11.48
C GLN A 226 -16.33 -3.25 12.57
N ASN A 227 -16.63 -4.51 12.25
CA ASN A 227 -17.32 -5.43 13.15
C ASN A 227 -16.38 -6.38 13.93
N GLY A 228 -15.07 -6.36 13.64
CA GLY A 228 -14.11 -7.26 14.29
C GLY A 228 -14.36 -8.74 14.02
N THR A 229 -14.87 -9.09 12.82
CA THR A 229 -15.29 -10.47 12.51
C THR A 229 -14.15 -11.36 12.05
N ALA A 230 -14.32 -12.68 12.22
CA ALA A 230 -13.38 -13.68 11.74
C ALA A 230 -13.29 -13.71 10.20
N PRO A 231 -12.13 -14.10 9.62
CA PRO A 231 -11.95 -14.13 8.18
C PRO A 231 -12.78 -15.23 7.50
N ASN A 232 -13.28 -14.94 6.32
CA ASN A 232 -13.88 -15.90 5.42
C ASN A 232 -12.82 -16.37 4.40
N GLY A 233 -12.36 -17.62 4.49
CA GLY A 233 -11.41 -18.19 3.55
C GLY A 233 -9.97 -18.28 4.07
N ALA A 234 -9.03 -18.51 3.14
CA ALA A 234 -7.62 -18.68 3.48
C ALA A 234 -6.92 -17.33 3.74
N TYR A 235 -6.23 -17.21 4.85
CA TYR A 235 -5.53 -16.00 5.28
C TYR A 235 -4.19 -16.35 5.97
N THR A 236 -3.43 -15.31 6.30
CA THR A 236 -2.24 -15.39 7.15
C THR A 236 -2.25 -14.25 8.17
N ARG A 237 -1.56 -14.47 9.29
CA ARG A 237 -1.23 -13.39 10.25
C ARG A 237 0.11 -12.71 9.93
N GLY A 238 0.76 -13.09 8.84
CA GLY A 238 2.11 -12.63 8.54
C GLY A 238 3.09 -13.03 9.65
N LEU A 239 3.96 -12.10 10.00
CA LEU A 239 4.95 -12.25 11.09
C LEU A 239 4.49 -11.61 12.40
N TYR A 240 3.30 -11.02 12.46
CA TYR A 240 2.83 -10.23 13.60
C TYR A 240 2.76 -11.01 14.93
N PHE A 241 2.63 -12.34 14.89
CA PHE A 241 2.54 -13.18 16.09
C PHE A 241 3.75 -14.10 16.31
N ARG A 242 4.66 -14.22 15.35
CA ARG A 242 5.81 -15.14 15.46
C ARG A 242 7.17 -14.50 15.22
N GLY A 243 7.21 -13.32 14.54
CA GLY A 243 8.45 -12.65 14.18
C GLY A 243 9.22 -13.33 13.04
N VAL A 244 10.41 -12.78 12.77
CA VAL A 244 11.44 -13.36 11.88
C VAL A 244 12.33 -14.24 12.75
N GLU A 245 12.50 -15.50 12.38
CA GLU A 245 13.42 -16.44 13.03
C GLU A 245 14.84 -16.26 12.50
#